data_e0f6ebf2a78bf33f06e6c4098b9a8918
#
_entry.id   e0f6ebf2a78bf33f06e6c4098b9a8918
#
_cell.length_a   1.000
_cell.length_b   1.000
_cell.length_c   1.000
_cell.angle_alpha   90.00
_cell.angle_beta   90.00
_cell.angle_gamma   90.00
#
_symmetry.space_group_name_H-M   'P 1'
#
loop_
_entity.id
_entity.type
_entity.pdbx_description
1 polymer ?
#
loop_
_entity_poly.entity_id
_entity_poly.type
_entity_poly.pdbx_seq_one_letter_code
_entity_poly.pdbx_strand_id
1 'polypeptide(L)'
;DLCIVSAESILPMNRPPFSKEYLKDEDQDDEILINDASFYESNGIAIKLETCARKVDFGKKTIELDNDETLSFNKLLIATGSSLKHLGVDGSDLENIFYLRSIKHSDKIREQAKNSKNAVIVGGGYIGSETAAGLSEMGLNVTMVIPEEHILSKFANEEIAEFFKNVYSSHGIDLIFFD
;
A
#
# COMPACT_ATOMS: atom_id res chain seq x y z
N ASP A 1 26.79 -14.27 -3.71
CA ASP A 1 26.24 -13.48 -2.60
C ASP A 1 25.09 -12.62 -3.11
N LEU A 2 24.01 -12.52 -2.37
CA LEU A 2 22.87 -11.68 -2.65
C LEU A 2 22.73 -10.63 -1.53
N CYS A 3 22.45 -9.37 -1.89
CA CYS A 3 22.13 -8.31 -0.97
C CYS A 3 20.83 -7.62 -1.40
N ILE A 4 19.89 -7.46 -0.48
CA ILE A 4 18.66 -6.70 -0.65
C ILE A 4 18.83 -5.36 0.06
N VAL A 5 18.60 -4.25 -0.65
CA VAL A 5 18.55 -2.90 -0.09
C VAL A 5 17.11 -2.42 -0.13
N SER A 6 16.56 -2.04 1.01
CA SER A 6 15.15 -1.65 1.14
C SER A 6 14.99 -0.42 2.03
N ALA A 7 14.20 0.54 1.56
CA ALA A 7 13.78 1.69 2.36
C ALA A 7 12.74 1.34 3.44
N GLU A 8 12.17 0.14 3.40
CA GLU A 8 11.21 -0.35 4.41
C GLU A 8 11.94 -0.73 5.70
N SER A 9 11.22 -0.66 6.83
CA SER A 9 11.74 -0.98 8.16
C SER A 9 11.58 -2.45 8.55
N ILE A 10 10.95 -3.25 7.70
CA ILE A 10 10.71 -4.68 7.94
C ILE A 10 11.19 -5.52 6.75
N LEU A 11 11.30 -6.82 6.97
CA LEU A 11 11.69 -7.80 5.96
C LEU A 11 10.75 -7.79 4.74
N PRO A 12 11.18 -8.35 3.59
CA PRO A 12 10.33 -8.44 2.40
C PRO A 12 8.97 -9.05 2.69
N MET A 13 7.91 -8.36 2.25
CA MET A 13 6.53 -8.62 2.63
C MET A 13 5.56 -8.61 1.47
N ASN A 14 4.42 -9.25 1.66
CA ASN A 14 3.26 -9.16 0.80
C ASN A 14 2.51 -7.86 1.06
N ARG A 15 2.23 -7.08 0.00
CA ARG A 15 1.52 -5.79 0.13
C ARG A 15 -0.01 -5.89 0.04
N PRO A 16 -0.61 -6.87 -0.66
CA PRO A 16 -2.07 -6.96 -0.77
C PRO A 16 -2.82 -6.97 0.57
N PRO A 17 -2.31 -7.56 1.66
CA PRO A 17 -2.97 -7.54 2.96
C PRO A 17 -3.20 -6.14 3.55
N PHE A 18 -2.43 -5.11 3.17
CA PHE A 18 -2.51 -3.76 3.75
C PHE A 18 -3.86 -3.06 3.54
N SER A 19 -4.62 -3.45 2.52
CA SER A 19 -5.98 -2.96 2.26
C SER A 19 -7.07 -3.96 2.67
N LYS A 20 -6.70 -5.11 3.23
CA LYS A 20 -7.56 -6.24 3.55
C LYS A 20 -7.45 -6.66 5.01
N GLU A 21 -6.98 -7.91 5.24
CA GLU A 21 -6.92 -8.52 6.57
C GLU A 21 -6.04 -7.71 7.52
N TYR A 22 -4.86 -7.33 7.07
CA TYR A 22 -3.93 -6.53 7.88
C TYR A 22 -4.50 -5.17 8.31
N LEU A 23 -5.33 -4.55 7.45
CA LEU A 23 -5.99 -3.28 7.82
C LEU A 23 -6.94 -3.46 9.02
N LYS A 24 -7.56 -4.61 9.15
CA LYS A 24 -8.57 -4.89 10.18
C LYS A 24 -7.98 -5.44 11.47
N ASP A 25 -6.84 -6.15 11.39
CA ASP A 25 -6.26 -6.91 12.50
C ASP A 25 -4.75 -6.63 12.65
N GLU A 26 -4.33 -6.32 13.88
CA GLU A 26 -2.93 -6.07 14.23
C GLU A 26 -2.11 -7.36 14.35
N ASP A 27 -2.76 -8.48 14.66
CA ASP A 27 -2.07 -9.75 14.93
C ASP A 27 -1.57 -10.47 13.66
N GLN A 28 -1.67 -9.81 12.51
CA GLN A 28 -1.26 -10.34 11.20
C GLN A 28 0.19 -9.98 10.79
N ASP A 29 0.99 -9.40 11.68
CA ASP A 29 2.33 -8.91 11.35
C ASP A 29 3.26 -10.00 10.79
N ASP A 30 3.24 -11.18 11.36
CA ASP A 30 4.07 -12.30 10.91
C ASP A 30 3.55 -12.94 9.59
N GLU A 31 2.25 -12.87 9.35
CA GLU A 31 1.62 -13.49 8.17
C GLU A 31 1.87 -12.70 6.87
N ILE A 32 2.24 -11.43 6.98
CA ILE A 32 2.56 -10.61 5.81
C ILE A 32 3.97 -10.84 5.29
N LEU A 33 4.90 -11.38 6.07
CA LEU A 33 6.27 -11.63 5.63
C LEU A 33 6.31 -12.69 4.52
N ILE A 34 7.15 -12.49 3.52
CA ILE A 34 7.40 -13.50 2.48
C ILE A 34 8.18 -14.66 3.07
N ASN A 35 9.18 -14.35 3.89
CA ASN A 35 9.98 -15.30 4.66
C ASN A 35 10.41 -14.64 5.96
N ASP A 36 10.69 -15.45 6.96
CA ASP A 36 11.25 -15.02 8.24
C ASP A 36 12.75 -14.68 8.15
N ALA A 37 13.32 -14.13 9.22
CA ALA A 37 14.73 -13.77 9.27
C ALA A 37 15.66 -14.99 9.09
N SER A 38 15.27 -16.14 9.62
CA SER A 38 16.05 -17.36 9.56
C SER A 38 16.26 -17.87 8.12
N PHE A 39 15.27 -17.66 7.25
CA PHE A 39 15.39 -17.96 5.83
C PHE A 39 16.52 -17.15 5.18
N TYR A 40 16.58 -15.85 5.41
CA TYR A 40 17.60 -14.98 4.80
C TYR A 40 18.99 -15.32 5.33
N GLU A 41 19.12 -15.52 6.64
CA GLU A 41 20.38 -15.91 7.28
C GLU A 41 20.90 -17.25 6.77
N SER A 42 20.04 -18.29 6.73
CA SER A 42 20.44 -19.63 6.31
C SER A 42 20.82 -19.71 4.82
N ASN A 43 20.29 -18.80 3.99
CA ASN A 43 20.62 -18.68 2.57
C ASN A 43 21.74 -17.68 2.27
N GLY A 44 22.37 -17.06 3.28
CA GLY A 44 23.45 -16.11 3.10
C GLY A 44 23.02 -14.82 2.37
N ILE A 45 21.75 -14.41 2.54
CA ILE A 45 21.19 -13.22 1.92
C ILE A 45 21.33 -12.04 2.90
N ALA A 46 22.15 -11.06 2.55
CA ALA A 46 22.27 -9.84 3.31
C ALA A 46 21.06 -8.92 3.06
N ILE A 47 20.51 -8.33 4.12
CA ILE A 47 19.41 -7.35 4.02
C ILE A 47 19.81 -6.05 4.71
N LYS A 48 19.68 -4.93 4.00
CA LYS A 48 19.84 -3.57 4.52
C LYS A 48 18.47 -2.90 4.50
N LEU A 49 17.83 -2.87 5.68
CA LEU A 49 16.55 -2.18 5.89
C LEU A 49 16.78 -0.68 6.15
N GLU A 50 15.72 0.10 6.04
CA GLU A 50 15.74 1.56 6.24
C GLU A 50 16.88 2.26 5.48
N THR A 51 17.22 1.72 4.31
CA THR A 51 18.36 2.15 3.52
C THR A 51 17.91 2.41 2.07
N CYS A 52 18.23 3.60 1.55
CA CYS A 52 17.89 3.99 0.18
C CYS A 52 19.11 4.02 -0.72
N ALA A 53 18.96 3.46 -1.93
CA ALA A 53 19.94 3.68 -2.99
C ALA A 53 19.75 5.09 -3.59
N ARG A 54 20.79 5.92 -3.52
CA ARG A 54 20.77 7.29 -4.05
C ARG A 54 21.22 7.37 -5.50
N LYS A 55 22.23 6.57 -5.85
CA LYS A 55 22.83 6.64 -7.17
C LYS A 55 23.38 5.29 -7.60
N VAL A 56 23.27 5.00 -8.89
CA VAL A 56 23.88 3.82 -9.51
C VAL A 56 24.90 4.27 -10.53
N ASP A 57 26.13 3.76 -10.45
CA ASP A 57 27.15 3.89 -11.47
C ASP A 57 27.28 2.56 -12.20
N PHE A 58 26.70 2.47 -13.39
CA PHE A 58 26.73 1.25 -14.21
C PHE A 58 28.12 0.96 -14.78
N GLY A 59 28.97 1.95 -14.99
CA GLY A 59 30.34 1.79 -15.48
C GLY A 59 31.25 1.16 -14.44
N LYS A 60 31.15 1.62 -13.19
CA LYS A 60 31.89 1.09 -12.05
C LYS A 60 31.17 -0.09 -11.39
N LYS A 61 29.92 -0.34 -11.75
CA LYS A 61 29.04 -1.33 -11.10
C LYS A 61 28.93 -1.12 -9.60
N THR A 62 28.60 0.11 -9.18
CA THR A 62 28.45 0.49 -7.79
C THR A 62 27.13 1.18 -7.52
N ILE A 63 26.63 1.06 -6.28
CA ILE A 63 25.45 1.73 -5.75
C ILE A 63 25.89 2.56 -4.53
N GLU A 64 25.60 3.85 -4.53
CA GLU A 64 25.76 4.74 -3.39
C GLU A 64 24.47 4.73 -2.57
N LEU A 65 24.57 4.46 -1.25
CA LEU A 65 23.47 4.44 -0.31
C LEU A 65 23.34 5.78 0.44
N ASP A 66 22.22 5.98 1.11
CA ASP A 66 21.94 7.22 1.86
C ASP A 66 22.75 7.36 3.16
N ASN A 67 23.35 6.28 3.64
CA ASN A 67 24.31 6.25 4.76
C ASN A 67 25.77 6.39 4.30
N ASP A 68 26.01 6.87 3.07
CA ASP A 68 27.32 7.04 2.43
C ASP A 68 28.12 5.74 2.16
N GLU A 69 27.49 4.58 2.39
CA GLU A 69 28.06 3.28 2.02
C GLU A 69 27.98 3.08 0.49
N THR A 70 28.97 2.42 -0.06
CA THR A 70 29.01 2.03 -1.47
C THR A 70 29.06 0.52 -1.60
N LEU A 71 28.10 -0.05 -2.33
CA LEU A 71 28.04 -1.48 -2.66
C LEU A 71 28.48 -1.71 -4.10
N SER A 72 29.27 -2.74 -4.34
CA SER A 72 29.59 -3.21 -5.69
C SER A 72 28.66 -4.36 -6.09
N PHE A 73 28.34 -4.48 -7.37
CA PHE A 73 27.50 -5.54 -7.91
C PHE A 73 28.05 -6.15 -9.21
N ASN A 74 27.79 -7.42 -9.42
CA ASN A 74 27.99 -8.07 -10.72
C ASN A 74 26.71 -7.96 -11.57
N LYS A 75 25.55 -8.20 -10.93
CA LYS A 75 24.22 -8.05 -11.51
C LYS A 75 23.36 -7.22 -10.56
N LEU A 76 22.55 -6.33 -11.10
CA LEU A 76 21.65 -5.48 -10.35
C LEU A 76 20.21 -5.70 -10.82
N LEU A 77 19.31 -5.96 -9.87
CA LEU A 77 17.88 -5.89 -10.07
C LEU A 77 17.36 -4.58 -9.46
N ILE A 78 16.71 -3.75 -10.27
CA ILE A 78 16.06 -2.52 -9.81
C ILE A 78 14.57 -2.81 -9.66
N ALA A 79 14.10 -2.88 -8.42
CA ALA A 79 12.72 -3.18 -8.06
C ALA A 79 12.19 -2.16 -7.02
N THR A 80 12.38 -0.87 -7.31
CA THR A 80 12.11 0.24 -6.37
C THR A 80 10.63 0.55 -6.16
N GLY A 81 9.73 -0.13 -6.86
CA GLY A 81 8.29 0.04 -6.70
C GLY A 81 7.79 1.39 -7.22
N SER A 82 6.88 2.00 -6.49
CA SER A 82 6.25 3.29 -6.83
C SER A 82 6.06 4.14 -5.59
N SER A 83 5.97 5.45 -5.77
CA SER A 83 5.61 6.41 -4.73
C SER A 83 4.12 6.74 -4.76
N LEU A 84 3.62 7.31 -3.67
CA LEU A 84 2.26 7.84 -3.58
C LEU A 84 2.09 9.03 -4.53
N LYS A 85 0.94 9.08 -5.18
CA LYS A 85 0.46 10.28 -5.85
C LYS A 85 -0.50 10.99 -4.92
N HIS A 86 -0.10 12.15 -4.43
CA HIS A 86 -0.95 12.97 -3.56
C HIS A 86 -2.07 13.63 -4.35
N LEU A 87 -3.21 13.83 -3.69
CA LEU A 87 -4.31 14.62 -4.22
C LEU A 87 -3.85 16.09 -4.36
N GLY A 88 -4.07 16.67 -5.53
CA GLY A 88 -3.76 18.07 -5.82
C GLY A 88 -4.95 18.99 -5.60
N VAL A 89 -5.62 18.89 -4.44
CA VAL A 89 -6.79 19.68 -4.09
C VAL A 89 -6.55 20.43 -2.77
N ASP A 90 -7.25 21.50 -2.55
CA ASP A 90 -7.19 22.26 -1.30
C ASP A 90 -7.59 21.36 -0.12
N GLY A 91 -6.82 21.41 0.95
CA GLY A 91 -7.02 20.58 2.14
C GLY A 91 -6.43 19.17 2.08
N SER A 92 -5.73 18.80 1.01
CA SER A 92 -5.08 17.49 0.89
C SER A 92 -3.92 17.24 1.87
N ASP A 93 -3.53 18.27 2.62
CA ASP A 93 -2.51 18.29 3.67
C ASP A 93 -3.08 18.28 5.11
N LEU A 94 -4.40 18.18 5.26
CA LEU A 94 -5.04 18.11 6.57
C LEU A 94 -4.69 16.80 7.30
N GLU A 95 -4.68 16.84 8.64
CA GLU A 95 -4.25 15.72 9.50
C GLU A 95 -5.05 14.41 9.30
N ASN A 96 -6.31 14.52 8.88
CA ASN A 96 -7.19 13.35 8.69
C ASN A 96 -7.19 12.81 7.25
N ILE A 97 -6.19 13.17 6.44
CA ILE A 97 -6.01 12.65 5.08
C ILE A 97 -4.94 11.57 5.10
N PHE A 98 -5.33 10.38 4.69
CA PHE A 98 -4.46 9.20 4.68
C PHE A 98 -4.29 8.67 3.26
N TYR A 99 -3.12 8.10 3.01
CA TYR A 99 -2.79 7.41 1.78
C TYR A 99 -2.33 6.00 2.11
N LEU A 100 -2.71 5.02 1.33
CA LEU A 100 -2.34 3.63 1.58
C LEU A 100 -1.27 3.15 0.60
N ARG A 101 -0.07 2.84 1.12
CA ARG A 101 1.04 2.31 0.33
C ARG A 101 1.96 1.38 1.11
N SER A 102 2.16 1.61 2.39
CA SER A 102 3.08 0.88 3.26
C SER A 102 2.35 0.35 4.48
N ILE A 103 3.00 -0.53 5.22
CA ILE A 103 2.51 -1.03 6.51
C ILE A 103 2.20 0.13 7.47
N LYS A 104 3.11 1.10 7.59
CA LYS A 104 2.92 2.29 8.45
C LYS A 104 1.68 3.12 8.07
N HIS A 105 1.29 3.10 6.79
CA HIS A 105 0.06 3.76 6.35
C HIS A 105 -1.17 2.97 6.78
N SER A 106 -1.14 1.65 6.66
CA SER A 106 -2.22 0.78 7.11
C SER A 106 -2.43 0.90 8.62
N ASP A 107 -1.34 0.89 9.41
CA ASP A 107 -1.39 1.07 10.87
C ASP A 107 -2.07 2.39 11.26
N LYS A 108 -1.68 3.50 10.63
CA LYS A 108 -2.29 4.82 10.89
C LYS A 108 -3.77 4.85 10.54
N ILE A 109 -4.16 4.25 9.41
CA ILE A 109 -5.58 4.19 9.00
C ILE A 109 -6.35 3.35 10.01
N ARG A 110 -5.85 2.18 10.42
CA ARG A 110 -6.46 1.29 11.41
C ARG A 110 -6.64 2.00 12.76
N GLU A 111 -5.59 2.67 13.25
CA GLU A 111 -5.64 3.42 14.51
C GLU A 111 -6.70 4.52 14.47
N GLN A 112 -6.74 5.29 13.39
CA GLN A 112 -7.74 6.34 13.22
C GLN A 112 -9.16 5.76 13.09
N ALA A 113 -9.32 4.65 12.38
CA ALA A 113 -10.60 3.98 12.19
C ALA A 113 -11.24 3.56 13.52
N LYS A 114 -10.46 3.04 14.49
CA LYS A 114 -10.93 2.67 15.83
C LYS A 114 -11.64 3.82 16.57
N ASN A 115 -11.29 5.06 16.26
CA ASN A 115 -11.82 6.26 16.90
C ASN A 115 -12.78 7.07 16.00
N SER A 116 -13.11 6.53 14.83
CA SER A 116 -13.93 7.21 13.81
C SER A 116 -15.27 6.51 13.63
N LYS A 117 -16.26 7.26 13.13
CA LYS A 117 -17.58 6.72 12.75
C LYS A 117 -17.80 6.72 11.23
N ASN A 118 -17.13 7.62 10.54
CA ASN A 118 -17.31 7.83 9.12
C ASN A 118 -15.95 7.80 8.43
N ALA A 119 -15.91 7.27 7.22
CA ALA A 119 -14.75 7.31 6.33
C ALA A 119 -15.18 7.72 4.92
N VAL A 120 -14.34 8.53 4.27
CA VAL A 120 -14.50 8.87 2.86
C VAL A 120 -13.29 8.32 2.10
N ILE A 121 -13.56 7.54 1.07
CA ILE A 121 -12.54 6.96 0.20
C ILE A 121 -12.58 7.70 -1.13
N VAL A 122 -11.45 8.24 -1.58
CA VAL A 122 -11.33 8.89 -2.88
C VAL A 122 -10.66 7.94 -3.85
N GLY A 123 -11.42 7.53 -4.87
CA GLY A 123 -10.99 6.60 -5.92
C GLY A 123 -11.66 5.23 -5.85
N GLY A 124 -12.14 4.76 -7.02
CA GLY A 124 -12.85 3.49 -7.19
C GLY A 124 -11.99 2.35 -7.76
N GLY A 125 -10.64 2.42 -7.64
CA GLY A 125 -9.75 1.33 -8.03
C GLY A 125 -9.64 0.23 -6.97
N TYR A 126 -8.83 -0.81 -7.19
CA TYR A 126 -8.69 -1.96 -6.28
C TYR A 126 -8.42 -1.55 -4.83
N ILE A 127 -7.39 -0.72 -4.58
CA ILE A 127 -7.02 -0.32 -3.21
C ILE A 127 -8.17 0.42 -2.53
N GLY A 128 -8.81 1.38 -3.23
CA GLY A 128 -9.95 2.12 -2.68
C GLY A 128 -11.12 1.20 -2.34
N SER A 129 -11.46 0.29 -3.25
CA SER A 129 -12.53 -0.68 -3.07
C SER A 129 -12.28 -1.65 -1.91
N GLU A 130 -11.08 -2.21 -1.81
CA GLU A 130 -10.69 -3.11 -0.71
C GLU A 130 -10.68 -2.37 0.64
N THR A 131 -10.11 -1.16 0.68
CA THR A 131 -10.08 -0.33 1.89
C THR A 131 -11.50 0.05 2.34
N ALA A 132 -12.39 0.38 1.40
CA ALA A 132 -13.78 0.69 1.71
C ALA A 132 -14.50 -0.50 2.35
N ALA A 133 -14.32 -1.70 1.78
CA ALA A 133 -14.86 -2.93 2.36
C ALA A 133 -14.31 -3.18 3.77
N GLY A 134 -12.98 -3.11 3.95
CA GLY A 134 -12.35 -3.32 5.25
C GLY A 134 -12.84 -2.34 6.33
N LEU A 135 -12.93 -1.04 6.00
CA LEU A 135 -13.42 -0.03 6.94
C LEU A 135 -14.92 -0.20 7.25
N SER A 136 -15.73 -0.64 6.28
CA SER A 136 -17.14 -0.99 6.51
C SER A 136 -17.26 -2.19 7.44
N GLU A 137 -16.47 -3.24 7.29
CA GLU A 137 -16.42 -4.38 8.20
C GLU A 137 -15.95 -4.00 9.60
N MET A 138 -15.11 -2.98 9.75
CA MET A 138 -14.73 -2.39 11.04
C MET A 138 -15.85 -1.54 11.68
N GLY A 139 -16.99 -1.38 10.99
CA GLY A 139 -18.20 -0.71 11.51
C GLY A 139 -18.28 0.79 11.19
N LEU A 140 -17.47 1.31 10.28
CA LEU A 140 -17.57 2.70 9.85
C LEU A 140 -18.66 2.87 8.76
N ASN A 141 -19.32 4.02 8.76
CA ASN A 141 -20.11 4.48 7.62
C ASN A 141 -19.15 4.92 6.53
N VAL A 142 -19.13 4.23 5.40
CA VAL A 142 -18.16 4.47 4.33
C VAL A 142 -18.86 5.11 3.13
N THR A 143 -18.26 6.19 2.62
CA THR A 143 -18.64 6.83 1.36
C THR A 143 -17.45 6.77 0.40
N MET A 144 -17.65 6.23 -0.79
CA MET A 144 -16.65 6.27 -1.86
C MET A 144 -16.97 7.40 -2.84
N VAL A 145 -15.98 8.25 -3.09
CA VAL A 145 -16.03 9.33 -4.08
C VAL A 145 -15.19 8.88 -5.27
N ILE A 146 -15.85 8.63 -6.39
CA ILE A 146 -15.26 7.98 -7.55
C ILE A 146 -15.27 8.98 -8.72
N PRO A 147 -14.08 9.49 -9.13
CA PRO A 147 -14.00 10.46 -10.21
C PRO A 147 -14.20 9.86 -11.60
N GLU A 148 -14.20 8.54 -11.71
CA GLU A 148 -14.48 7.83 -12.97
C GLU A 148 -15.99 7.53 -13.12
N GLU A 149 -16.42 7.21 -14.34
CA GLU A 149 -17.82 6.89 -14.64
C GLU A 149 -18.38 5.72 -13.84
N HIS A 150 -17.53 4.77 -13.48
CA HIS A 150 -17.91 3.61 -12.67
C HIS A 150 -16.75 3.05 -11.82
N ILE A 151 -17.12 2.27 -10.81
CA ILE A 151 -16.15 1.56 -9.96
C ILE A 151 -15.31 0.60 -10.81
N LEU A 152 -14.00 0.47 -10.48
CA LEU A 152 -13.05 -0.39 -11.19
C LEU A 152 -12.94 -0.09 -12.71
N SER A 153 -13.21 1.12 -13.16
CA SER A 153 -13.29 1.55 -14.56
C SER A 153 -12.09 1.11 -15.44
N LYS A 154 -10.91 0.96 -14.86
CA LYS A 154 -9.68 0.51 -15.55
C LYS A 154 -9.61 -1.02 -15.73
N PHE A 155 -10.46 -1.78 -15.06
CA PHE A 155 -10.33 -3.23 -14.91
C PHE A 155 -11.63 -3.99 -15.21
N ALA A 156 -12.77 -3.32 -15.14
CA ALA A 156 -14.09 -3.90 -15.30
C ALA A 156 -14.84 -3.25 -16.47
N ASN A 157 -15.64 -4.03 -17.16
CA ASN A 157 -16.67 -3.49 -18.06
C ASN A 157 -17.89 -3.00 -17.24
N GLU A 158 -18.84 -2.35 -17.90
CA GLU A 158 -20.03 -1.80 -17.25
C GLU A 158 -20.84 -2.84 -16.46
N GLU A 159 -21.00 -4.04 -17.02
CA GLU A 159 -21.76 -5.12 -16.37
C GLU A 159 -21.12 -5.56 -15.03
N ILE A 160 -19.81 -5.74 -15.02
CA ILE A 160 -19.05 -6.07 -13.82
C ILE A 160 -19.04 -4.88 -12.84
N ALA A 161 -18.90 -3.66 -13.34
CA ALA A 161 -18.94 -2.47 -12.50
C ALA A 161 -20.30 -2.28 -11.82
N GLU A 162 -21.41 -2.52 -12.51
CA GLU A 162 -22.76 -2.47 -11.93
C GLU A 162 -22.97 -3.58 -10.89
N PHE A 163 -22.43 -4.78 -11.13
CA PHE A 163 -22.43 -5.83 -10.13
C PHE A 163 -21.72 -5.39 -8.82
N PHE A 164 -20.50 -4.84 -8.93
CA PHE A 164 -19.78 -4.35 -7.76
C PHE A 164 -20.49 -3.19 -7.08
N LYS A 165 -21.05 -2.24 -7.82
CA LYS A 165 -21.86 -1.14 -7.28
C LYS A 165 -23.01 -1.69 -6.42
N ASN A 166 -23.73 -2.68 -6.91
CA ASN A 166 -24.82 -3.32 -6.18
C ASN A 166 -24.32 -4.04 -4.92
N VAL A 167 -23.20 -4.74 -5.00
CA VAL A 167 -22.58 -5.39 -3.84
C VAL A 167 -22.20 -4.36 -2.77
N TYR A 168 -21.48 -3.31 -3.12
CA TYR A 168 -21.06 -2.27 -2.16
C TYR A 168 -22.27 -1.57 -1.52
N SER A 169 -23.27 -1.17 -2.33
CA SER A 169 -24.49 -0.54 -1.82
C SER A 169 -25.28 -1.46 -0.90
N SER A 170 -25.34 -2.77 -1.19
CA SER A 170 -26.02 -3.74 -0.32
C SER A 170 -25.33 -3.93 1.04
N HIS A 171 -24.05 -3.58 1.13
CA HIS A 171 -23.28 -3.57 2.39
C HIS A 171 -23.24 -2.20 3.07
N GLY A 172 -24.07 -1.25 2.61
CA GLY A 172 -24.20 0.06 3.24
C GLY A 172 -23.06 1.04 2.89
N ILE A 173 -22.31 0.78 1.81
CA ILE A 173 -21.29 1.70 1.31
C ILE A 173 -21.93 2.63 0.29
N ASP A 174 -21.87 3.93 0.55
CA ASP A 174 -22.37 4.96 -0.36
C ASP A 174 -21.38 5.20 -1.48
N LEU A 175 -21.87 5.29 -2.72
CA LEU A 175 -21.06 5.54 -3.91
C LEU A 175 -21.49 6.87 -4.57
N ILE A 176 -20.54 7.78 -4.68
CA ILE A 176 -20.71 9.09 -5.34
C ILE A 176 -19.82 9.11 -6.59
N PHE A 177 -20.42 9.27 -7.74
CA PHE A 177 -19.72 9.42 -9.01
C PHE A 177 -19.74 10.88 -9.43
N PHE A 178 -18.67 11.34 -10.09
CA PHE A 178 -18.69 12.64 -10.74
C PHE A 178 -19.26 12.50 -12.16
N ASP A 179 -20.20 13.38 -12.50
CA ASP A 179 -20.75 13.54 -13.85
C ASP A 179 -19.75 14.27 -14.78
#